data_ccd4b3ae59d40763b7e7677bc6519d8f
#
_entry.id   ccd4b3ae59d40763b7e7677bc6519d8f
#
_cell.length_a   1.000
_cell.length_b   1.000
_cell.length_c   1.000
_cell.angle_alpha   90.00
_cell.angle_beta   90.00
_cell.angle_gamma   90.00
#
_symmetry.space_group_name_H-M   'P 1'
#
loop_
_entity.id
_entity.type
_entity.pdbx_description
1 polymer ?
#
loop_
_entity_poly.entity_id
_entity_poly.type
_entity_poly.pdbx_seq_one_letter_code
_entity_poly.pdbx_strand_id
1 'polypeptide(L)'
;MLGSCATKQSAISQLERYSYELRDNAQYYSVRDWQNAVDDFKTIRKRIAKHEQDYTPQEKRHIGELEGQCAKYMAQGAKQRLVNGVRNIAGELNGIIEGIRGGWPF
;
A
#
# COMPACT_ATOMS: atom_id res chain seq x y z
N MET A 1 -22.55 13.56 8.04
CA MET A 1 -21.76 13.55 7.66
C MET A 1 -21.37 13.32 6.50
N LEU A 2 -21.39 13.69 6.01
CA LEU A 2 -21.27 13.65 4.78
C LEU A 2 -20.01 14.00 4.28
N GLY A 3 -19.47 13.87 3.22
CA GLY A 3 -18.18 14.19 2.74
C GLY A 3 -17.05 13.55 3.48
N SER A 4 -17.34 12.67 4.35
CA SER A 4 -16.33 12.09 5.21
C SER A 4 -15.30 11.27 4.44
N CYS A 5 -15.58 10.84 3.23
CA CYS A 5 -14.63 10.04 2.46
C CYS A 5 -13.36 10.81 2.09
N ALA A 6 -13.37 12.13 2.28
CA ALA A 6 -12.19 12.95 2.01
C ALA A 6 -11.37 13.27 3.27
N THR A 7 -11.69 12.68 4.39
CA THR A 7 -11.00 12.98 5.65
C THR A 7 -9.73 12.14 5.81
N LYS A 8 -8.84 12.61 6.71
CA LYS A 8 -7.64 11.84 7.03
C LYS A 8 -7.99 10.49 7.66
N GLN A 9 -9.06 10.43 8.45
CA GLN A 9 -9.49 9.18 9.07
C GLN A 9 -9.94 8.17 8.02
N SER A 10 -10.66 8.65 7.01
CA SER A 10 -11.10 7.82 5.91
C SER A 10 -9.91 7.28 5.11
N ALA A 11 -8.88 8.09 4.91
CA ALA A 11 -7.67 7.66 4.21
C ALA A 11 -6.94 6.58 5.00
N ILE A 12 -6.81 6.75 6.31
CA ILE A 12 -6.17 5.76 7.17
C ILE A 12 -6.96 4.45 7.17
N SER A 13 -8.30 4.56 7.29
CA SER A 13 -9.15 3.36 7.27
C SER A 13 -9.02 2.59 5.96
N GLN A 14 -8.90 3.31 4.85
CA GLN A 14 -8.73 2.68 3.56
C GLN A 14 -7.41 1.92 3.49
N LEU A 15 -6.34 2.51 4.02
CA LEU A 15 -5.03 1.85 4.07
C LEU A 15 -5.08 0.62 4.97
N GLU A 16 -5.78 0.69 6.10
CA GLU A 16 -5.95 -0.46 6.98
C GLU A 16 -6.64 -1.61 6.25
N ARG A 17 -7.75 -1.33 5.60
CA ARG A 17 -8.49 -2.36 4.86
C ARG A 17 -7.64 -2.95 3.74
N TYR A 18 -6.87 -2.11 3.07
CA TYR A 18 -5.98 -2.56 2.02
C TYR A 18 -4.92 -3.51 2.57
N SER A 19 -4.32 -3.18 3.71
CA SER A 19 -3.31 -4.05 4.30
C SER A 19 -3.89 -5.40 4.72
N TYR A 20 -5.15 -5.41 5.21
CA TYR A 20 -5.82 -6.66 5.59
C TYR A 20 -6.17 -7.49 4.36
N GLU A 21 -6.56 -6.84 3.28
CA GLU A 21 -6.82 -7.52 2.02
C GLU A 21 -5.56 -8.22 1.51
N LEU A 22 -4.43 -7.53 1.54
CA LEU A 22 -3.16 -8.13 1.15
C LEU A 22 -2.81 -9.31 2.05
N ARG A 23 -2.96 -9.13 3.36
CA ARG A 23 -2.65 -10.19 4.32
C ARG A 23 -3.43 -11.46 4.02
N ASP A 24 -4.70 -11.32 3.71
CA ASP A 24 -5.61 -12.46 3.59
C ASP A 24 -5.61 -13.06 2.18
N ASN A 25 -5.36 -12.27 1.15
CA ASN A 25 -5.61 -12.70 -0.22
C ASN A 25 -4.43 -12.60 -1.16
N ALA A 26 -3.37 -11.89 -0.80
CA ALA A 26 -2.26 -11.64 -1.73
C ALA A 26 -1.62 -12.94 -2.25
N GLN A 27 -1.60 -13.97 -1.43
CA GLN A 27 -1.02 -15.26 -1.85
C GLN A 27 -1.80 -15.90 -3.01
N TYR A 28 -3.04 -15.48 -3.22
CA TYR A 28 -3.88 -16.01 -4.29
C TYR A 28 -3.96 -15.08 -5.50
N TYR A 29 -3.26 -13.96 -5.48
CA TYR A 29 -3.37 -12.97 -6.54
C TYR A 29 -2.74 -13.46 -7.84
N SER A 30 -3.49 -13.27 -8.93
CA SER A 30 -2.96 -13.41 -10.27
C SER A 30 -2.12 -12.17 -10.61
N VAL A 31 -1.48 -12.18 -11.79
CA VAL A 31 -0.76 -11.00 -12.26
C VAL A 31 -1.71 -9.81 -12.38
N ARG A 32 -2.91 -10.04 -12.90
CA ARG A 32 -3.91 -8.97 -13.02
C ARG A 32 -4.31 -8.42 -11.64
N ASP A 33 -4.49 -9.31 -10.67
CA ASP A 33 -4.83 -8.88 -9.32
C ASP A 33 -3.72 -8.01 -8.74
N TRP A 34 -2.46 -8.35 -8.98
CA TRP A 34 -1.36 -7.54 -8.53
C TRP A 34 -1.30 -6.19 -9.24
N GLN A 35 -1.61 -6.13 -10.54
CA GLN A 35 -1.67 -4.86 -11.26
C GLN A 35 -2.72 -3.95 -10.66
N ASN A 36 -3.89 -4.50 -10.36
CA ASN A 36 -4.96 -3.74 -9.70
C ASN A 36 -4.54 -3.29 -8.30
N ALA A 37 -3.88 -4.18 -7.57
CA ALA A 37 -3.43 -3.86 -6.21
C ALA A 37 -2.40 -2.71 -6.22
N VAL A 38 -1.49 -2.71 -7.20
CA VAL A 38 -0.51 -1.63 -7.35
C VAL A 38 -1.21 -0.31 -7.62
N ASP A 39 -2.18 -0.31 -8.54
CA ASP A 39 -2.92 0.91 -8.87
C ASP A 39 -3.70 1.41 -7.66
N ASP A 40 -4.34 0.51 -6.94
CA ASP A 40 -5.10 0.87 -5.73
C ASP A 40 -4.18 1.47 -4.66
N PHE A 41 -3.00 0.91 -4.49
CA PHE A 41 -2.05 1.42 -3.51
C PHE A 41 -1.60 2.83 -3.88
N LYS A 42 -1.33 3.08 -5.15
CA LYS A 42 -0.96 4.42 -5.61
C LYS A 42 -2.06 5.43 -5.30
N THR A 43 -3.31 5.06 -5.50
CA THR A 43 -4.44 5.92 -5.19
C THR A 43 -4.52 6.20 -3.68
N ILE A 44 -4.36 5.17 -2.87
CA ILE A 44 -4.39 5.30 -1.42
C ILE A 44 -3.26 6.23 -0.95
N ARG A 45 -2.06 6.05 -1.50
CA ARG A 45 -0.92 6.90 -1.16
C ARG A 45 -1.21 8.37 -1.45
N LYS A 46 -1.83 8.66 -2.59
CA LYS A 46 -2.19 10.04 -2.92
C LYS A 46 -3.13 10.64 -1.88
N ARG A 47 -4.10 9.86 -1.43
CA ARG A 47 -5.03 10.32 -0.40
C ARG A 47 -4.33 10.55 0.93
N ILE A 48 -3.43 9.64 1.32
CA ILE A 48 -2.65 9.79 2.54
C ILE A 48 -1.83 11.08 2.46
N ALA A 49 -1.12 11.28 1.35
CA ALA A 49 -0.26 12.46 1.18
C ALA A 49 -1.05 13.76 1.18
N LYS A 50 -2.30 13.73 0.73
CA LYS A 50 -3.15 14.91 0.68
C LYS A 50 -3.39 15.51 2.07
N HIS A 51 -3.40 14.67 3.09
CA HIS A 51 -3.64 15.11 4.48
C HIS A 51 -2.37 15.09 5.32
N GLU A 52 -1.22 15.12 4.66
CA GLU A 52 0.09 14.94 5.31
C GLU A 52 0.30 15.86 6.50
N GLN A 53 -0.14 17.10 6.41
CA GLN A 53 0.08 18.07 7.47
C GLN A 53 -0.91 17.95 8.64
N ASP A 54 -1.94 17.14 8.47
CA ASP A 54 -2.99 17.03 9.46
C ASP A 54 -2.81 15.84 10.40
N TYR A 55 -1.85 14.98 10.13
CA TYR A 55 -1.65 13.78 10.94
C TYR A 55 -0.88 14.08 12.21
N THR A 56 -1.34 13.47 13.31
CA THR A 56 -0.59 13.50 14.57
C THR A 56 0.62 12.57 14.43
N PRO A 57 1.63 12.70 15.32
CA PRO A 57 2.75 11.76 15.31
C PRO A 57 2.33 10.29 15.46
N GLN A 58 1.29 10.04 16.25
CA GLN A 58 0.77 8.67 16.40
C GLN A 58 0.15 8.17 15.12
N GLU A 59 -0.59 9.03 14.42
CA GLU A 59 -1.19 8.66 13.14
C GLU A 59 -0.13 8.39 12.10
N LYS A 60 0.94 9.20 12.06
CA LYS A 60 2.05 8.98 11.13
C LYS A 60 2.73 7.63 11.39
N ARG A 61 2.90 7.29 12.66
CA ARG A 61 3.50 6.01 13.03
C ARG A 61 2.61 4.85 12.57
N HIS A 62 1.31 4.99 12.81
CA HIS A 62 0.36 3.96 12.39
C HIS A 62 0.35 3.77 10.87
N ILE A 63 0.37 4.88 10.13
CA ILE A 63 0.45 4.82 8.67
C ILE A 63 1.73 4.12 8.24
N GLY A 64 2.85 4.46 8.87
CA GLY A 64 4.13 3.82 8.57
C GLY A 64 4.12 2.33 8.82
N GLU A 65 3.47 1.91 9.91
CA GLU A 65 3.32 0.48 10.22
C GLU A 65 2.48 -0.24 9.18
N LEU A 66 1.37 0.38 8.76
CA LEU A 66 0.52 -0.21 7.74
C LEU A 66 1.24 -0.32 6.40
N GLU A 67 1.97 0.72 6.03
CA GLU A 67 2.75 0.70 4.79
C GLU A 67 3.85 -0.37 4.86
N GLY A 68 4.47 -0.53 6.02
CA GLY A 68 5.48 -1.57 6.22
C GLY A 68 4.89 -2.96 6.05
N GLN A 69 3.69 -3.18 6.55
CA GLN A 69 2.99 -4.45 6.36
C GLN A 69 2.68 -4.68 4.88
N CYS A 70 2.20 -3.64 4.19
CA CYS A 70 1.95 -3.75 2.75
C CYS A 70 3.24 -4.09 2.01
N ALA A 71 4.35 -3.45 2.36
CA ALA A 71 5.64 -3.74 1.73
C ALA A 71 6.05 -5.19 1.93
N LYS A 72 5.79 -5.73 3.12
CA LYS A 72 6.10 -7.14 3.42
C LYS A 72 5.34 -8.07 2.48
N TYR A 73 4.04 -7.86 2.33
CA TYR A 73 3.24 -8.73 1.46
C TYR A 73 3.59 -8.53 -0.01
N MET A 74 3.89 -7.30 -0.40
CA MET A 74 4.32 -7.01 -1.77
C MET A 74 5.67 -7.65 -2.08
N ALA A 75 6.58 -7.66 -1.11
CA ALA A 75 7.89 -8.30 -1.29
C ALA A 75 7.73 -9.81 -1.51
N GLN A 76 6.82 -10.43 -0.77
CA GLN A 76 6.53 -11.85 -0.97
C GLN A 76 5.94 -12.09 -2.36
N GLY A 77 5.03 -11.22 -2.80
CA GLY A 77 4.43 -11.32 -4.13
C GLY A 77 5.45 -11.11 -5.24
N ALA A 78 6.35 -10.13 -5.07
CA ALA A 78 7.39 -9.86 -6.04
C ALA A 78 8.33 -11.06 -6.20
N LYS A 79 8.74 -11.64 -5.08
CA LYS A 79 9.61 -12.81 -5.07
C LYS A 79 8.95 -13.97 -5.81
N GLN A 80 7.69 -14.22 -5.53
CA GLN A 80 6.94 -15.28 -6.16
C GLN A 80 6.83 -15.06 -7.67
N ARG A 81 6.58 -13.83 -8.10
CA ARG A 81 6.45 -13.51 -9.52
C ARG A 81 7.78 -13.61 -10.25
N LEU A 82 8.88 -13.24 -9.61
CA LEU A 82 10.21 -13.39 -10.20
C LEU A 82 10.51 -14.86 -10.45
N VAL A 83 10.20 -15.72 -9.48
CA VAL A 83 10.38 -17.17 -9.64
C VAL A 83 9.59 -17.68 -10.82
N ASN A 84 8.38 -17.12 -11.03
CA ASN A 84 7.52 -17.54 -12.14
C ASN A 84 7.82 -16.81 -13.44
N GLY A 85 8.84 -15.95 -13.47
CA GLY A 85 9.26 -15.26 -14.69
C GLY A 85 8.46 -14.01 -15.02
N VAL A 86 7.62 -13.51 -14.12
CA VAL A 86 6.80 -12.32 -14.36
C VAL A 86 7.51 -11.10 -13.80
N ARG A 87 8.41 -10.53 -14.60
CA ARG A 87 9.30 -9.46 -14.12
C ARG A 87 8.66 -8.08 -14.03
N ASN A 88 7.69 -7.78 -14.91
CA ASN A 88 7.11 -6.45 -14.95
C ASN A 88 6.40 -6.10 -13.65
N ILE A 89 5.52 -6.99 -13.18
CA ILE A 89 4.79 -6.70 -11.94
C ILE A 89 5.73 -6.77 -10.73
N ALA A 90 6.72 -7.64 -10.76
CA ALA A 90 7.70 -7.70 -9.69
C ALA A 90 8.49 -6.38 -9.60
N GLY A 91 8.83 -5.78 -10.75
CA GLY A 91 9.51 -4.50 -10.78
C GLY A 91 8.65 -3.38 -10.21
N GLU A 92 7.36 -3.36 -10.53
CA GLU A 92 6.44 -2.36 -9.98
C GLU A 92 6.31 -2.50 -8.47
N LEU A 93 6.17 -3.73 -7.98
CA LEU A 93 6.08 -3.98 -6.55
C LEU A 93 7.35 -3.53 -5.83
N ASN A 94 8.51 -3.84 -6.40
CA ASN A 94 9.77 -3.42 -5.81
C ASN A 94 9.91 -1.90 -5.78
N GLY A 95 9.41 -1.22 -6.81
CA GLY A 95 9.42 0.25 -6.83
C GLY A 95 8.62 0.84 -5.70
N ILE A 96 7.45 0.28 -5.41
CA ILE A 96 6.62 0.72 -4.29
C ILE A 96 7.33 0.45 -2.97
N ILE A 97 7.93 -0.73 -2.81
CA ILE A 97 8.65 -1.10 -1.60
C ILE A 97 9.79 -0.12 -1.33
N GLU A 98 10.56 0.23 -2.36
CA GLU A 98 11.65 1.18 -2.21
C GLU A 98 11.14 2.56 -1.81
N GLY A 99 10.00 2.97 -2.35
CA GLY A 99 9.37 4.23 -1.95
C GLY A 99 8.99 4.23 -0.48
N ILE A 100 8.45 3.12 0.01
CA ILE A 100 8.08 3.00 1.42
C ILE A 100 9.32 3.03 2.30
N ARG A 101 10.38 2.31 1.93
CA ARG A 101 11.63 2.29 2.68
C ARG A 101 12.30 3.64 2.72
N GLY A 102 12.10 4.46 1.71
CA GLY A 102 12.65 5.80 1.66
C GLY A 102 11.99 6.78 2.61
N GLY A 103 11.00 6.34 3.39
CA GLY A 103 10.33 7.18 4.36
C GLY A 103 9.18 7.99 3.82
N TRP A 104 8.74 7.65 2.61
CA TRP A 104 7.57 8.30 2.04
C TRP A 104 6.32 7.90 2.83
N PRO A 105 5.35 8.75 2.98
CA PRO A 105 5.34 10.15 2.53
C PRO A 105 5.93 11.11 3.55
N PHE A 106 6.38 10.64 4.67
CA PHE A 106 6.84 11.51 5.75
C PHE A 106 8.35 11.53 5.93
#